data_dee0d9ea92aa5a1e7966ce2a4a8080bc
#
_entry.id   dee0d9ea92aa5a1e7966ce2a4a8080bc
#
_cell.length_a   1.000
_cell.length_b   1.000
_cell.length_c   1.000
_cell.angle_alpha   90.00
_cell.angle_beta   90.00
_cell.angle_gamma   90.00
#
_symmetry.space_group_name_H-M   'P 1'
#
loop_
_entity.id
_entity.type
_entity.pdbx_description
1 polymer ?
#
loop_
_entity_poly.entity_id
_entity_poly.type
_entity_poly.pdbx_seq_one_letter_code
_entity_poly.pdbx_strand_id
1 'polypeptide(L)'
;MKAKNLFAILAVGTAMFTQAQNQKDVKAIKAMTGCYDVSFNFAETFIHQKEYEKKKNYRSGALEWITVAEESPKKIELQHILIVNPQGSGKDAIVKHWRQDWKFENTDLHVFDKGSQWKFKKLPAESVKGQWTQMVYQVDDAPRYSGTGTWVHLDGRTYWESAADAPLPRREYTTRKDYNVLVRGNHQEIFDWGWIHDQDNKKILRKDGAADETIVEEKGLEYYKKVDDAKCIIAQNYWKEYSPLWKTVRQTWDEELAKNKDLSVTPDVEDIFLYKDLMKLTPKQNKEAKELVKKYIVN
;
A
#
# COMPACT_ATOMS: atom_id res chain seq x y z
N MET A 1 37.15 37.91 -1.76
CA MET A 1 35.71 38.06 -2.05
C MET A 1 35.14 37.08 -3.10
N LYS A 2 35.88 36.11 -3.65
CA LYS A 2 35.36 35.20 -4.74
C LYS A 2 34.83 33.85 -4.27
N ALA A 3 35.06 33.41 -3.04
CA ALA A 3 34.62 32.10 -2.56
C ALA A 3 33.17 32.07 -2.05
N LYS A 4 32.63 33.18 -1.56
CA LYS A 4 31.23 33.24 -1.03
C LYS A 4 30.16 33.12 -2.11
N ASN A 5 30.43 33.60 -3.33
CA ASN A 5 29.45 33.56 -4.41
C ASN A 5 29.31 32.18 -5.07
N LEU A 6 30.38 31.34 -5.00
CA LEU A 6 30.37 29.99 -5.58
C LEU A 6 29.50 29.02 -4.75
N PHE A 7 29.51 29.17 -3.42
CA PHE A 7 28.66 28.37 -2.51
C PHE A 7 27.16 28.71 -2.64
N ALA A 8 26.81 29.99 -2.89
CA ALA A 8 25.44 30.41 -3.06
C ALA A 8 24.82 29.87 -4.38
N ILE A 9 25.60 29.82 -5.46
CA ILE A 9 25.14 29.27 -6.76
C ILE A 9 24.95 27.76 -6.67
N LEU A 10 25.82 27.04 -5.96
CA LEU A 10 25.70 25.58 -5.77
C LEU A 10 24.45 25.24 -4.93
N ALA A 11 24.17 25.99 -3.86
CA ALA A 11 23.00 25.75 -2.99
C ALA A 11 21.66 26.04 -3.71
N VAL A 12 21.60 27.07 -4.54
CA VAL A 12 20.41 27.38 -5.35
C VAL A 12 20.19 26.31 -6.43
N GLY A 13 21.25 25.83 -7.07
CA GLY A 13 21.18 24.75 -8.07
C GLY A 13 20.62 23.45 -7.48
N THR A 14 21.11 23.02 -6.33
CA THR A 14 20.63 21.79 -5.68
C THR A 14 19.18 21.91 -5.23
N ALA A 15 18.74 23.03 -4.72
CA ALA A 15 17.32 23.24 -4.33
C ALA A 15 16.37 23.18 -5.54
N MET A 16 16.76 23.77 -6.67
CA MET A 16 15.94 23.71 -7.90
C MET A 16 15.84 22.30 -8.48
N PHE A 17 16.92 21.51 -8.46
CA PHE A 17 16.91 20.14 -8.90
C PHE A 17 16.01 19.25 -8.02
N THR A 18 16.08 19.39 -6.71
CA THR A 18 15.23 18.64 -5.77
C THR A 18 13.75 18.97 -5.95
N GLN A 19 13.41 20.23 -6.17
CA GLN A 19 12.04 20.64 -6.43
C GLN A 19 11.50 20.12 -7.77
N ALA A 20 12.32 20.14 -8.83
CA ALA A 20 11.95 19.60 -10.14
C ALA A 20 11.76 18.07 -10.10
N GLN A 21 12.62 17.36 -9.37
CA GLN A 21 12.50 15.93 -9.15
C GLN A 21 11.19 15.60 -8.43
N ASN A 22 10.90 16.27 -7.31
CA ASN A 22 9.68 16.07 -6.53
C ASN A 22 8.40 16.31 -7.38
N GLN A 23 8.40 17.30 -8.29
CA GLN A 23 7.27 17.51 -9.19
C GLN A 23 7.05 16.35 -10.16
N LYS A 24 8.12 15.73 -10.68
CA LYS A 24 8.02 14.53 -11.53
C LYS A 24 7.48 13.35 -10.73
N ASP A 25 7.95 13.16 -9.50
CA ASP A 25 7.50 12.10 -8.60
C ASP A 25 5.99 12.24 -8.29
N VAL A 26 5.54 13.45 -7.93
CA VAL A 26 4.11 13.75 -7.70
C VAL A 26 3.28 13.43 -8.94
N LYS A 27 3.78 13.78 -10.13
CA LYS A 27 3.10 13.46 -11.41
C LYS A 27 3.01 11.95 -11.61
N ALA A 28 4.08 11.20 -11.33
CA ALA A 28 4.11 9.75 -11.44
C ALA A 28 3.12 9.07 -10.46
N ILE A 29 3.10 9.49 -9.20
CA ILE A 29 2.15 9.00 -8.20
C ILE A 29 0.71 9.27 -8.66
N LYS A 30 0.41 10.47 -9.11
CA LYS A 30 -0.94 10.84 -9.59
C LYS A 30 -1.32 10.18 -10.92
N ALA A 31 -0.35 9.74 -11.72
CA ALA A 31 -0.62 8.98 -12.95
C ALA A 31 -1.24 7.60 -12.67
N MET A 32 -1.11 7.08 -11.45
CA MET A 32 -1.77 5.84 -11.03
C MET A 32 -3.28 6.01 -10.76
N THR A 33 -3.85 7.22 -10.88
CA THR A 33 -5.29 7.47 -10.71
C THR A 33 -6.07 7.24 -12.01
N GLY A 34 -7.35 6.88 -11.89
CA GLY A 34 -8.26 6.63 -13.01
C GLY A 34 -9.01 5.31 -12.88
N CYS A 35 -9.67 4.91 -13.95
CA CYS A 35 -10.36 3.62 -14.06
C CYS A 35 -9.47 2.60 -14.79
N TYR A 36 -9.35 1.41 -14.23
CA TYR A 36 -8.46 0.36 -14.73
C TYR A 36 -9.15 -0.99 -14.84
N ASP A 37 -8.86 -1.70 -15.92
CA ASP A 37 -9.01 -3.15 -15.99
C ASP A 37 -7.74 -3.76 -15.38
N VAL A 38 -7.90 -4.41 -14.23
CA VAL A 38 -6.77 -4.93 -13.43
C VAL A 38 -6.70 -6.44 -13.53
N SER A 39 -5.52 -6.96 -13.81
CA SER A 39 -5.23 -8.38 -13.68
C SER A 39 -4.18 -8.63 -12.60
N PHE A 40 -4.46 -9.60 -11.73
CA PHE A 40 -3.60 -10.05 -10.64
C PHE A 40 -3.07 -11.43 -10.97
N ASN A 41 -1.74 -11.56 -11.08
CA ASN A 41 -1.08 -12.82 -11.45
C ASN A 41 0.03 -13.11 -10.45
N PHE A 42 -0.01 -14.30 -9.82
CA PHE A 42 1.01 -14.73 -8.86
C PHE A 42 1.43 -16.16 -9.13
N ALA A 43 2.74 -16.40 -9.08
CA ALA A 43 3.33 -17.71 -9.27
C ALA A 43 4.52 -17.91 -8.34
N GLU A 44 4.56 -19.02 -7.62
CA GLU A 44 5.74 -19.41 -6.87
C GLU A 44 6.86 -19.84 -7.82
N THR A 45 8.09 -19.36 -7.58
CA THR A 45 9.22 -19.49 -8.49
C THR A 45 10.30 -20.42 -7.96
N PHE A 46 11.10 -19.99 -7.01
CA PHE A 46 12.24 -20.74 -6.51
C PHE A 46 11.94 -21.32 -5.11
N ILE A 47 12.15 -22.64 -4.95
CA ILE A 47 11.94 -23.37 -3.70
C ILE A 47 13.25 -23.38 -2.91
N HIS A 48 13.20 -22.96 -1.65
CA HIS A 48 14.33 -23.06 -0.72
C HIS A 48 14.21 -24.27 0.23
N GLN A 49 12.97 -24.64 0.57
CA GLN A 49 12.72 -25.73 1.52
C GLN A 49 12.60 -27.09 0.79
N LYS A 50 13.35 -28.06 1.25
CA LYS A 50 13.38 -29.41 0.70
C LYS A 50 12.05 -30.11 0.75
N GLU A 51 11.32 -30.60 0.16
CA GLU A 51 9.98 -31.23 0.26
C GLU A 51 8.80 -30.26 0.11
N TYR A 52 9.08 -28.99 -0.20
CA TYR A 52 8.02 -28.05 -0.49
C TYR A 52 7.47 -28.24 -1.91
N GLU A 53 6.14 -28.27 -2.03
CA GLU A 53 5.44 -28.31 -3.30
C GLU A 53 4.84 -26.96 -3.63
N LYS A 54 5.16 -26.41 -4.83
CA LYS A 54 4.61 -25.16 -5.32
C LYS A 54 3.10 -25.18 -5.35
N LYS A 55 2.48 -24.11 -4.90
CA LYS A 55 1.03 -23.93 -5.02
C LYS A 55 0.65 -23.55 -6.44
N LYS A 56 -0.62 -23.77 -6.78
CA LYS A 56 -1.16 -23.36 -8.09
C LYS A 56 -1.00 -21.87 -8.29
N ASN A 57 -0.68 -21.47 -9.52
CA ASN A 57 -0.66 -20.06 -9.91
C ASN A 57 -2.02 -19.42 -9.64
N TYR A 58 -2.00 -18.24 -9.06
CA TYR A 58 -3.21 -17.45 -8.82
C TYR A 58 -3.42 -16.46 -9.95
N ARG A 59 -4.64 -16.40 -10.47
CA ARG A 59 -5.07 -15.39 -11.46
C ARG A 59 -6.45 -14.89 -11.10
N SER A 60 -6.61 -13.57 -11.12
CA SER A 60 -7.91 -12.92 -10.99
C SER A 60 -7.89 -11.56 -11.69
N GLY A 61 -9.03 -10.91 -11.78
CA GLY A 61 -9.14 -9.57 -12.35
C GLY A 61 -10.41 -8.89 -11.89
N ALA A 62 -10.43 -7.57 -12.02
CA ALA A 62 -11.57 -6.72 -11.70
C ALA A 62 -11.42 -5.37 -12.38
N LEU A 63 -12.49 -4.58 -12.43
CA LEU A 63 -12.35 -3.13 -12.61
C LEU A 63 -11.95 -2.50 -11.29
N GLU A 64 -11.04 -1.53 -11.33
CA GLU A 64 -10.62 -0.78 -10.15
C GLU A 64 -10.55 0.70 -10.47
N TRP A 65 -11.21 1.49 -9.64
CA TRP A 65 -11.10 2.94 -9.70
C TRP A 65 -10.17 3.43 -8.60
N ILE A 66 -9.23 4.30 -8.98
CA ILE A 66 -8.21 4.85 -8.09
C ILE A 66 -8.34 6.36 -8.10
N THR A 67 -8.45 6.96 -6.92
CA THR A 67 -8.61 8.40 -6.76
C THR A 67 -7.70 8.97 -5.68
N VAL A 68 -7.36 10.26 -5.81
CA VAL A 68 -6.72 11.00 -4.72
C VAL A 68 -7.76 11.22 -3.62
N ALA A 69 -7.51 10.64 -2.44
CA ALA A 69 -8.37 10.82 -1.26
C ALA A 69 -7.98 12.07 -0.46
N GLU A 70 -6.68 12.34 -0.37
CA GLU A 70 -6.13 13.54 0.28
C GLU A 70 -4.78 13.89 -0.35
N GLU A 71 -4.45 15.18 -0.42
CA GLU A 71 -3.18 15.67 -0.95
C GLU A 71 -2.67 16.86 -0.11
N SER A 72 -1.37 16.85 0.16
CA SER A 72 -0.64 17.96 0.76
C SER A 72 0.78 18.03 0.15
N PRO A 73 1.59 19.06 0.42
CA PRO A 73 2.91 19.19 -0.18
C PRO A 73 3.86 18.01 0.03
N LYS A 74 3.64 17.20 1.08
CA LYS A 74 4.47 16.05 1.44
C LYS A 74 3.70 14.73 1.55
N LYS A 75 2.40 14.71 1.19
CA LYS A 75 1.57 13.50 1.30
C LYS A 75 0.56 13.43 0.16
N ILE A 76 0.42 12.27 -0.45
CA ILE A 76 -0.62 11.94 -1.44
C ILE A 76 -1.24 10.62 -1.02
N GLU A 77 -2.56 10.60 -0.80
CA GLU A 77 -3.31 9.38 -0.51
C GLU A 77 -4.06 8.91 -1.74
N LEU A 78 -3.83 7.69 -2.18
CA LEU A 78 -4.55 7.06 -3.27
C LEU A 78 -5.46 5.96 -2.72
N GLN A 79 -6.78 6.14 -2.89
CA GLN A 79 -7.76 5.13 -2.54
C GLN A 79 -8.14 4.29 -3.74
N HIS A 80 -8.08 2.99 -3.57
CA HIS A 80 -8.47 1.97 -4.53
C HIS A 80 -9.87 1.45 -4.21
N ILE A 81 -10.72 1.31 -5.23
CA ILE A 81 -12.08 0.79 -5.10
C ILE A 81 -12.34 -0.21 -6.21
N LEU A 82 -12.51 -1.48 -5.82
CA LEU A 82 -12.81 -2.56 -6.75
C LEU A 82 -14.30 -2.62 -7.09
N ILE A 83 -14.55 -2.92 -8.35
CA ILE A 83 -15.86 -3.33 -8.87
C ILE A 83 -15.73 -4.81 -9.20
N VAL A 84 -16.39 -5.65 -8.43
CA VAL A 84 -16.36 -7.09 -8.59
C VAL A 84 -17.74 -7.61 -8.98
N ASN A 85 -17.78 -8.61 -9.85
CA ASN A 85 -19.01 -9.32 -10.15
C ASN A 85 -18.92 -10.69 -9.46
N PRO A 86 -19.55 -10.87 -8.28
CA PRO A 86 -19.54 -12.16 -7.60
C PRO A 86 -20.17 -13.22 -8.47
N GLN A 87 -19.50 -14.36 -8.64
CA GLN A 87 -19.98 -15.46 -9.49
C GLN A 87 -21.44 -15.82 -9.20
N GLY A 88 -22.27 -15.77 -10.24
CA GLY A 88 -23.70 -16.11 -10.16
C GLY A 88 -24.63 -15.00 -9.67
N SER A 89 -24.14 -13.82 -9.28
CA SER A 89 -24.99 -12.73 -8.80
C SER A 89 -25.65 -11.91 -9.93
N GLY A 90 -24.99 -11.82 -11.09
CA GLY A 90 -25.41 -10.95 -12.20
C GLY A 90 -25.38 -9.45 -11.86
N LYS A 91 -24.83 -9.08 -10.71
CA LYS A 91 -24.75 -7.68 -10.25
C LYS A 91 -23.34 -7.35 -9.81
N ASP A 92 -22.91 -6.14 -10.12
CA ASP A 92 -21.64 -5.60 -9.62
C ASP A 92 -21.75 -5.26 -8.14
N ALA A 93 -20.68 -5.55 -7.40
CA ALA A 93 -20.52 -5.19 -6.00
C ALA A 93 -19.27 -4.30 -5.84
N ILE A 94 -19.36 -3.36 -4.92
CA ILE A 94 -18.26 -2.46 -4.59
C ILE A 94 -17.50 -3.02 -3.39
N VAL A 95 -16.17 -3.04 -3.52
CA VAL A 95 -15.27 -3.33 -2.41
C VAL A 95 -14.34 -2.12 -2.25
N LYS A 96 -14.45 -1.39 -1.12
CA LYS A 96 -13.39 -0.47 -0.74
C LYS A 96 -12.13 -1.31 -0.55
N HIS A 97 -11.19 -1.14 -1.44
CA HIS A 97 -10.00 -1.98 -1.51
C HIS A 97 -8.86 -1.38 -0.66
N TRP A 98 -7.63 -1.63 -1.01
CA TRP A 98 -6.48 -1.08 -0.31
C TRP A 98 -6.31 0.42 -0.54
N ARG A 99 -5.47 1.04 0.27
CA ARG A 99 -5.05 2.43 0.15
C ARG A 99 -3.53 2.48 0.14
N GLN A 100 -2.97 3.42 -0.61
CA GLN A 100 -1.55 3.74 -0.56
C GLN A 100 -1.36 5.23 -0.27
N ASP A 101 -0.59 5.51 0.78
CA ASP A 101 -0.16 6.86 1.11
C ASP A 101 1.30 7.02 0.71
N TRP A 102 1.55 8.02 -0.07
CA TRP A 102 2.89 8.43 -0.47
C TRP A 102 3.33 9.60 0.38
N LYS A 103 4.42 9.44 1.17
CA LYS A 103 4.95 10.49 2.05
C LYS A 103 6.37 10.84 1.66
N PHE A 104 6.61 12.11 1.34
CA PHE A 104 7.94 12.63 0.97
C PHE A 104 8.82 12.82 2.19
N GLU A 105 10.05 12.28 2.15
CA GLU A 105 11.04 12.36 3.22
C GLU A 105 10.49 11.90 4.59
N ASN A 106 9.74 10.80 4.59
CA ASN A 106 9.11 10.28 5.79
C ASN A 106 10.13 9.56 6.68
N THR A 107 10.24 9.99 7.95
CA THR A 107 11.16 9.40 8.93
C THR A 107 10.49 8.39 9.85
N ASP A 108 9.16 8.35 9.88
CA ASP A 108 8.39 7.55 10.83
C ASP A 108 7.74 6.36 10.13
N LEU A 109 8.21 5.16 10.46
CA LEU A 109 7.73 3.92 9.86
C LEU A 109 7.15 2.99 10.93
N HIS A 110 6.06 2.31 10.56
CA HIS A 110 5.60 1.12 11.26
C HIS A 110 5.92 -0.08 10.37
N VAL A 111 6.97 -0.81 10.73
CA VAL A 111 7.47 -1.97 9.98
C VAL A 111 6.77 -3.21 10.52
N PHE A 112 6.17 -3.99 9.61
CA PHE A 112 5.54 -5.25 9.98
C PHE A 112 6.58 -6.21 10.59
N ASP A 113 6.24 -6.82 11.71
CA ASP A 113 7.08 -7.83 12.36
C ASP A 113 6.56 -9.24 12.03
N LYS A 114 5.50 -9.68 12.70
CA LYS A 114 4.78 -10.94 12.47
C LYS A 114 3.40 -10.88 13.15
N GLY A 115 2.55 -11.84 12.86
CA GLY A 115 1.19 -11.86 13.38
C GLY A 115 0.43 -10.60 12.95
N SER A 116 -0.04 -9.82 13.92
CA SER A 116 -0.68 -8.52 13.69
C SER A 116 0.06 -7.43 14.44
N GLN A 117 1.39 -7.41 14.32
CA GLN A 117 2.27 -6.51 15.04
C GLN A 117 3.18 -5.71 14.10
N TRP A 118 3.34 -4.43 14.41
CA TRP A 118 4.23 -3.50 13.72
C TRP A 118 5.14 -2.82 14.72
N LYS A 119 6.44 -2.76 14.40
CA LYS A 119 7.47 -2.07 15.19
C LYS A 119 7.64 -0.65 14.69
N PHE A 120 7.60 0.31 15.60
CA PHE A 120 7.92 1.70 15.25
C PHE A 120 9.42 1.83 14.99
N LYS A 121 9.77 2.45 13.88
CA LYS A 121 11.15 2.75 13.49
C LYS A 121 11.28 4.20 13.06
N LYS A 122 12.14 4.94 13.77
CA LYS A 122 12.56 6.29 13.37
C LYS A 122 13.77 6.21 12.47
N LEU A 123 13.66 6.73 11.24
CA LEU A 123 14.77 6.82 10.30
C LEU A 123 15.50 8.16 10.45
N PRO A 124 16.85 8.20 10.25
CA PRO A 124 17.56 9.46 10.13
C PRO A 124 17.05 10.28 8.94
N ALA A 125 16.88 11.60 9.11
CA ALA A 125 16.36 12.47 8.04
C ALA A 125 17.23 12.41 6.75
N GLU A 126 18.53 12.30 6.90
CA GLU A 126 19.45 12.20 5.74
C GLU A 126 19.29 10.90 4.95
N SER A 127 18.83 9.81 5.58
CA SER A 127 18.63 8.52 4.91
C SER A 127 17.36 8.47 4.04
N VAL A 128 16.46 9.42 4.20
CA VAL A 128 15.19 9.51 3.44
C VAL A 128 15.11 10.72 2.53
N LYS A 129 16.19 11.50 2.46
CA LYS A 129 16.23 12.73 1.68
C LYS A 129 15.99 12.46 0.19
N GLY A 130 15.02 13.19 -0.39
CA GLY A 130 14.60 13.02 -1.78
C GLY A 130 13.86 11.71 -2.06
N GLN A 131 13.43 10.97 -1.04
CA GLN A 131 12.73 9.71 -1.19
C GLN A 131 11.24 9.82 -0.83
N TRP A 132 10.48 8.92 -1.41
CA TRP A 132 9.08 8.71 -1.07
C TRP A 132 8.90 7.38 -0.35
N THR A 133 8.13 7.41 0.74
CA THR A 133 7.66 6.21 1.43
C THR A 133 6.25 5.88 0.94
N GLN A 134 6.06 4.69 0.37
CA GLN A 134 4.73 4.12 0.17
C GLN A 134 4.32 3.41 1.45
N MET A 135 3.22 3.84 2.05
CA MET A 135 2.56 3.15 3.16
C MET A 135 1.30 2.51 2.63
N VAL A 136 1.21 1.20 2.72
CA VAL A 136 0.06 0.43 2.24
C VAL A 136 -0.84 0.04 3.40
N TYR A 137 -2.14 0.21 3.19
CA TYR A 137 -3.18 -0.07 4.17
C TYR A 137 -4.16 -1.10 3.63
N GLN A 138 -4.76 -1.86 4.53
CA GLN A 138 -5.75 -2.88 4.21
C GLN A 138 -7.11 -2.27 3.84
N VAL A 139 -8.09 -3.13 3.56
CA VAL A 139 -9.47 -2.72 3.22
C VAL A 139 -10.19 -1.97 4.35
N ASP A 140 -9.74 -2.10 5.58
CA ASP A 140 -10.22 -1.42 6.79
C ASP A 140 -9.30 -0.28 7.23
N ASP A 141 -8.38 0.13 6.36
CA ASP A 141 -7.33 1.12 6.61
C ASP A 141 -6.36 0.78 7.75
N ALA A 142 -6.37 -0.44 8.29
CA ALA A 142 -5.31 -0.90 9.16
C ALA A 142 -3.97 -0.93 8.39
N PRO A 143 -2.83 -0.61 9.02
CA PRO A 143 -1.52 -0.65 8.37
C PRO A 143 -1.22 -2.06 7.85
N ARG A 144 -0.52 -2.13 6.72
CA ARG A 144 -0.09 -3.38 6.13
C ARG A 144 1.43 -3.46 6.05
N TYR A 145 2.04 -2.63 5.25
CA TYR A 145 3.50 -2.51 5.13
C TYR A 145 3.88 -1.12 4.63
N SER A 146 5.15 -0.78 4.78
CA SER A 146 5.70 0.46 4.25
C SER A 146 7.10 0.24 3.71
N GLY A 147 7.41 0.87 2.58
CA GLY A 147 8.72 0.84 1.97
C GLY A 147 9.13 2.22 1.49
N THR A 148 10.42 2.53 1.58
CA THR A 148 10.98 3.83 1.18
C THR A 148 11.92 3.64 0.00
N GLY A 149 11.82 4.52 -0.99
CA GLY A 149 12.63 4.49 -2.20
C GLY A 149 12.57 5.80 -2.98
N THR A 150 13.34 5.87 -4.03
CA THR A 150 13.41 7.03 -4.92
C THR A 150 12.68 6.74 -6.23
N TRP A 151 11.86 7.69 -6.70
CA TRP A 151 11.35 7.64 -8.06
C TRP A 151 12.49 7.86 -9.06
N VAL A 152 12.56 7.02 -10.06
CA VAL A 152 13.56 7.06 -11.13
C VAL A 152 12.89 7.51 -12.42
N HIS A 153 13.45 8.52 -13.09
CA HIS A 153 13.00 9.05 -14.38
C HIS A 153 14.18 9.03 -15.35
N LEU A 154 14.41 7.89 -15.97
CA LEU A 154 15.59 7.65 -16.82
C LEU A 154 15.19 6.88 -18.09
N ASP A 155 15.70 7.29 -19.23
CA ASP A 155 15.54 6.61 -20.53
C ASP A 155 14.07 6.31 -20.90
N GLY A 156 13.18 7.29 -20.65
CA GLY A 156 11.74 7.15 -20.91
C GLY A 156 10.98 6.31 -19.89
N ARG A 157 11.65 5.74 -18.91
CA ARG A 157 11.03 4.98 -17.82
C ARG A 157 10.73 5.87 -16.62
N THR A 158 9.66 5.57 -15.92
CA THR A 158 9.27 6.21 -14.66
C THR A 158 8.84 5.12 -13.68
N TYR A 159 9.66 4.86 -12.67
CA TYR A 159 9.38 3.78 -11.72
C TYR A 159 9.89 4.09 -10.32
N TRP A 160 9.38 3.33 -9.35
CA TRP A 160 9.77 3.37 -7.94
C TRP A 160 9.88 1.95 -7.40
N GLU A 161 10.87 1.72 -6.54
CA GLU A 161 11.15 0.41 -5.96
C GLU A 161 11.37 0.50 -4.45
N SER A 162 10.93 -0.56 -3.76
CA SER A 162 11.25 -0.77 -2.34
C SER A 162 11.16 -2.24 -1.95
N ALA A 163 11.70 -2.57 -0.78
CA ALA A 163 11.46 -3.83 -0.11
C ALA A 163 10.81 -3.58 1.26
N ALA A 164 9.86 -4.45 1.65
CA ALA A 164 9.16 -4.34 2.92
C ALA A 164 8.64 -5.68 3.42
N ASP A 165 8.72 -5.91 4.72
CA ASP A 165 8.02 -7.00 5.38
C ASP A 165 6.52 -6.71 5.44
N ALA A 166 5.70 -7.70 5.14
CA ALA A 166 4.26 -7.59 5.07
C ALA A 166 3.56 -8.82 5.66
N PRO A 167 2.33 -8.68 6.18
CA PRO A 167 1.49 -9.82 6.50
C PRO A 167 1.11 -10.61 5.24
N LEU A 168 0.65 -11.83 5.43
CA LEU A 168 0.18 -12.70 4.35
C LEU A 168 -0.86 -11.97 3.48
N PRO A 169 -0.85 -12.20 2.17
CA PRO A 169 -1.90 -11.68 1.30
C PRO A 169 -3.25 -12.32 1.65
N ARG A 170 -4.34 -11.58 1.45
CA ARG A 170 -5.70 -12.06 1.80
C ARG A 170 -6.07 -13.39 1.15
N ARG A 171 -5.57 -13.67 -0.06
CA ARG A 171 -5.75 -14.96 -0.75
C ARG A 171 -5.14 -16.15 -0.01
N GLU A 172 -4.19 -15.91 0.91
CA GLU A 172 -3.45 -16.94 1.65
C GLU A 172 -3.65 -16.90 3.16
N TYR A 173 -4.11 -15.77 3.69
CA TYR A 173 -4.21 -15.52 5.14
C TYR A 173 -4.97 -16.60 5.91
N THR A 174 -6.06 -17.13 5.37
CA THR A 174 -6.86 -18.18 6.02
C THR A 174 -6.45 -19.60 5.63
N THR A 175 -5.64 -19.76 4.58
CA THR A 175 -5.33 -21.07 3.97
C THR A 175 -3.90 -21.52 4.19
N ARG A 176 -2.99 -20.60 4.50
CA ARG A 176 -1.56 -20.87 4.68
C ARG A 176 -1.16 -20.74 6.15
N LYS A 177 -0.34 -21.71 6.63
CA LYS A 177 0.22 -21.74 7.99
C LYS A 177 1.72 -21.99 7.99
N ASP A 178 2.30 -22.25 6.84
CA ASP A 178 3.70 -22.63 6.63
C ASP A 178 4.65 -21.43 6.61
N TYR A 179 4.14 -20.21 6.47
CA TYR A 179 4.90 -18.97 6.56
C TYR A 179 4.07 -17.89 7.26
N ASN A 180 4.72 -16.84 7.77
CA ASN A 180 4.06 -15.77 8.52
C ASN A 180 4.51 -14.36 8.15
N VAL A 181 5.52 -14.22 7.29
CA VAL A 181 5.98 -12.94 6.74
C VAL A 181 6.15 -13.06 5.24
N LEU A 182 5.65 -12.08 4.50
CA LEU A 182 5.94 -11.91 3.09
C LEU A 182 6.91 -10.74 2.94
N VAL A 183 8.18 -11.02 2.67
CA VAL A 183 9.12 -9.95 2.24
C VAL A 183 8.78 -9.59 0.81
N ARG A 184 8.30 -8.38 0.62
CA ARG A 184 7.83 -7.89 -0.69
C ARG A 184 8.90 -7.03 -1.33
N GLY A 185 9.36 -7.44 -2.50
CA GLY A 185 9.99 -6.52 -3.43
C GLY A 185 8.88 -5.83 -4.23
N ASN A 186 8.79 -4.51 -4.17
CA ASN A 186 7.77 -3.74 -4.87
C ASN A 186 8.44 -2.92 -5.96
N HIS A 187 7.93 -3.01 -7.17
CA HIS A 187 8.30 -2.17 -8.31
C HIS A 187 7.01 -1.59 -8.92
N GLN A 188 6.87 -0.27 -8.86
CA GLN A 188 5.76 0.47 -9.47
C GLN A 188 6.29 1.16 -10.72
N GLU A 189 5.78 0.88 -11.90
CA GLU A 189 6.23 1.51 -13.14
C GLU A 189 5.06 2.08 -13.94
N ILE A 190 5.22 3.32 -14.40
CA ILE A 190 4.20 4.08 -15.14
C ILE A 190 4.43 3.97 -16.63
N PHE A 191 3.36 3.72 -17.38
CA PHE A 191 3.32 3.64 -18.85
C PHE A 191 2.20 4.52 -19.41
N ASP A 192 2.22 4.77 -20.71
CA ASP A 192 1.15 5.53 -21.37
C ASP A 192 -0.21 4.83 -21.30
N TRP A 193 -0.22 3.50 -21.23
CA TRP A 193 -1.43 2.69 -21.14
C TRP A 193 -1.91 2.43 -19.73
N GLY A 194 -1.18 2.85 -18.70
CA GLY A 194 -1.48 2.60 -17.29
C GLY A 194 -0.23 2.39 -16.44
N TRP A 195 -0.22 1.40 -15.57
CA TRP A 195 0.92 1.10 -14.70
C TRP A 195 0.95 -0.37 -14.29
N ILE A 196 2.10 -0.80 -13.82
CA ILE A 196 2.27 -2.14 -13.25
C ILE A 196 2.71 -2.06 -11.80
N HIS A 197 2.34 -3.09 -11.04
CA HIS A 197 2.95 -3.43 -9.77
C HIS A 197 3.61 -4.81 -9.93
N ASP A 198 4.90 -4.80 -10.14
CA ASP A 198 5.73 -5.99 -10.22
C ASP A 198 6.31 -6.30 -8.83
N GLN A 199 6.25 -7.57 -8.43
CA GLN A 199 6.60 -7.99 -7.08
C GLN A 199 7.55 -9.20 -7.12
N ASP A 200 8.70 -9.05 -6.46
CA ASP A 200 9.60 -10.15 -6.12
C ASP A 200 9.48 -10.45 -4.62
N ASN A 201 8.70 -11.48 -4.30
CA ASN A 201 8.33 -11.80 -2.94
C ASN A 201 9.12 -13.01 -2.41
N LYS A 202 9.38 -13.01 -1.08
CA LYS A 202 9.87 -14.20 -0.36
C LYS A 202 8.88 -14.54 0.75
N LYS A 203 8.39 -15.78 0.76
CA LYS A 203 7.55 -16.31 1.84
C LYS A 203 8.47 -16.84 2.94
N ILE A 204 8.37 -16.24 4.12
CA ILE A 204 9.32 -16.44 5.22
C ILE A 204 8.59 -16.94 6.46
N LEU A 205 9.18 -17.95 7.11
CA LEU A 205 8.81 -18.34 8.47
C LEU A 205 9.76 -17.65 9.46
N ARG A 206 9.21 -16.68 10.19
CA ARG A 206 9.90 -15.92 11.24
C ARG A 206 9.54 -16.47 12.61
N LYS A 207 10.57 -16.82 13.40
CA LYS A 207 10.45 -17.31 14.78
C LYS A 207 11.24 -16.42 15.71
N ASP A 208 10.80 -16.28 16.97
CA ASP A 208 11.55 -15.52 17.97
C ASP A 208 12.90 -16.15 18.24
N GLY A 209 13.94 -15.33 18.25
CA GLY A 209 15.31 -15.75 18.56
C GLY A 209 16.00 -16.61 17.50
N ALA A 210 15.40 -16.78 16.32
CA ALA A 210 15.98 -17.51 15.20
C ALA A 210 16.12 -16.64 13.95
N ALA A 211 16.98 -17.03 13.02
CA ALA A 211 17.06 -16.42 11.71
C ALA A 211 15.79 -16.73 10.90
N ASP A 212 15.39 -15.79 10.04
CA ASP A 212 14.28 -15.98 9.10
C ASP A 212 14.57 -17.15 8.14
N GLU A 213 13.59 -18.04 7.97
CA GLU A 213 13.67 -19.17 7.06
C GLU A 213 12.85 -18.90 5.81
N THR A 214 13.51 -18.77 4.65
CA THR A 214 12.82 -18.59 3.37
C THR A 214 12.29 -19.96 2.91
N ILE A 215 10.99 -20.04 2.66
CA ILE A 215 10.31 -21.26 2.19
C ILE A 215 10.33 -21.32 0.66
N VAL A 216 9.82 -20.29 0.02
CA VAL A 216 9.67 -20.19 -1.43
C VAL A 216 9.62 -18.72 -1.87
N GLU A 217 10.12 -18.44 -3.07
CA GLU A 217 9.94 -17.15 -3.72
C GLU A 217 8.67 -17.12 -4.57
N GLU A 218 8.10 -15.93 -4.74
CA GLU A 218 6.90 -15.72 -5.54
C GLU A 218 7.08 -14.48 -6.42
N LYS A 219 6.77 -14.61 -7.69
CA LYS A 219 6.60 -13.49 -8.61
C LYS A 219 5.14 -13.09 -8.63
N GLY A 220 4.88 -11.80 -8.36
CA GLY A 220 3.57 -11.18 -8.52
C GLY A 220 3.62 -10.16 -9.65
N LEU A 221 2.58 -10.11 -10.48
CA LEU A 221 2.49 -9.13 -11.54
C LEU A 221 1.05 -8.65 -11.67
N GLU A 222 0.84 -7.40 -11.33
CA GLU A 222 -0.45 -6.74 -11.40
C GLU A 222 -0.39 -5.70 -12.54
N TYR A 223 -1.26 -5.86 -13.53
CA TYR A 223 -1.41 -4.91 -14.63
C TYR A 223 -2.63 -4.05 -14.40
N TYR A 224 -2.42 -2.75 -14.39
CA TYR A 224 -3.46 -1.72 -14.31
C TYR A 224 -3.61 -1.07 -15.68
N LYS A 225 -4.41 -1.69 -16.56
CA LYS A 225 -4.66 -1.18 -17.89
C LYS A 225 -5.75 -0.12 -17.86
N LYS A 226 -5.40 1.13 -18.21
CA LYS A 226 -6.33 2.25 -18.18
C LYS A 226 -7.50 2.04 -19.14
N VAL A 227 -8.71 2.32 -18.66
CA VAL A 227 -9.94 2.23 -19.44
C VAL A 227 -10.75 3.51 -19.26
N ASP A 228 -11.87 3.63 -19.98
CA ASP A 228 -12.77 4.78 -19.87
C ASP A 228 -13.31 4.89 -18.44
N ASP A 229 -13.23 6.09 -17.86
CA ASP A 229 -13.67 6.39 -16.50
C ASP A 229 -15.18 6.11 -16.28
N ALA A 230 -15.99 6.14 -17.33
CA ALA A 230 -17.41 5.79 -17.29
C ALA A 230 -17.64 4.34 -16.82
N LYS A 231 -16.69 3.41 -17.05
CA LYS A 231 -16.78 2.04 -16.56
C LYS A 231 -16.72 1.95 -15.03
N CYS A 232 -16.18 2.96 -14.36
CA CYS A 232 -16.03 3.01 -12.92
C CYS A 232 -17.06 3.89 -12.20
N ILE A 233 -18.13 4.32 -12.89
CA ILE A 233 -19.11 5.27 -12.32
C ILE A 233 -19.72 4.80 -11.00
N ILE A 234 -19.95 3.51 -10.82
CA ILE A 234 -20.50 2.98 -9.57
C ILE A 234 -19.51 3.11 -8.39
N ALA A 235 -18.20 2.97 -8.64
CA ALA A 235 -17.15 3.18 -7.65
C ALA A 235 -17.01 4.66 -7.31
N GLN A 236 -17.11 5.55 -8.30
CA GLN A 236 -17.10 7.00 -8.11
C GLN A 236 -18.30 7.47 -7.25
N ASN A 237 -19.49 6.95 -7.54
CA ASN A 237 -20.69 7.25 -6.76
C ASN A 237 -20.58 6.75 -5.32
N TYR A 238 -20.09 5.52 -5.12
CA TYR A 238 -19.82 4.98 -3.79
C TYR A 238 -18.84 5.90 -3.02
N TRP A 239 -17.73 6.28 -3.62
CA TRP A 239 -16.74 7.12 -2.94
C TRP A 239 -17.26 8.51 -2.61
N LYS A 240 -18.04 9.10 -3.50
CA LYS A 240 -18.71 10.39 -3.24
C LYS A 240 -19.58 10.33 -1.99
N GLU A 241 -20.26 9.22 -1.76
CA GLU A 241 -21.14 9.01 -0.63
C GLU A 241 -20.37 8.63 0.65
N TYR A 242 -19.44 7.67 0.55
CA TYR A 242 -18.79 7.03 1.70
C TYR A 242 -17.44 7.65 2.08
N SER A 243 -16.86 8.54 1.28
CA SER A 243 -15.57 9.16 1.60
C SER A 243 -15.50 9.86 2.97
N PRO A 244 -16.57 10.50 3.50
CA PRO A 244 -16.53 11.08 4.85
C PRO A 244 -16.38 10.02 5.95
N LEU A 245 -17.06 8.89 5.84
CA LEU A 245 -16.93 7.76 6.76
C LEU A 245 -15.49 7.21 6.74
N TRP A 246 -14.97 6.94 5.55
CA TRP A 246 -13.61 6.44 5.38
C TRP A 246 -12.54 7.45 5.81
N LYS A 247 -12.81 8.74 5.68
CA LYS A 247 -11.93 9.77 6.26
C LYS A 247 -11.84 9.64 7.78
N THR A 248 -12.96 9.39 8.46
CA THR A 248 -12.97 9.16 9.92
C THR A 248 -12.17 7.90 10.30
N VAL A 249 -12.32 6.81 9.54
CA VAL A 249 -11.55 5.58 9.75
C VAL A 249 -10.06 5.85 9.60
N ARG A 250 -9.63 6.51 8.51
CA ARG A 250 -8.22 6.90 8.29
C ARG A 250 -7.67 7.74 9.42
N GLN A 251 -8.38 8.80 9.78
CA GLN A 251 -7.96 9.69 10.87
C GLN A 251 -7.80 8.96 12.20
N THR A 252 -8.63 7.96 12.48
CA THR A 252 -8.51 7.16 13.70
C THR A 252 -7.22 6.33 13.69
N TRP A 253 -6.88 5.73 12.55
CA TRP A 253 -5.59 5.04 12.40
C TRP A 253 -4.40 6.01 12.45
N ASP A 254 -4.51 7.18 11.81
CA ASP A 254 -3.46 8.21 11.84
C ASP A 254 -3.22 8.73 13.27
N GLU A 255 -4.28 8.91 14.08
CA GLU A 255 -4.16 9.26 15.51
C GLU A 255 -3.37 8.20 16.29
N GLU A 256 -3.56 6.91 15.97
CA GLU A 256 -2.83 5.83 16.61
C GLU A 256 -1.38 5.75 16.17
N LEU A 257 -1.13 5.79 14.88
CA LEU A 257 0.21 5.74 14.30
C LEU A 257 1.07 6.95 14.71
N ALA A 258 0.45 8.12 14.89
CA ALA A 258 1.15 9.34 15.34
C ALA A 258 1.69 9.26 16.78
N LYS A 259 1.31 8.25 17.56
CA LYS A 259 1.91 8.00 18.88
C LYS A 259 3.36 7.54 18.79
N ASN A 260 3.83 7.13 17.62
CA ASN A 260 5.19 6.69 17.36
C ASN A 260 5.64 5.55 18.29
N LYS A 261 4.76 4.59 18.50
CA LYS A 261 4.97 3.39 19.33
C LYS A 261 4.73 2.13 18.50
N ASP A 262 5.19 1.00 18.98
CA ASP A 262 4.81 -0.30 18.44
C ASP A 262 3.29 -0.42 18.43
N LEU A 263 2.75 -1.04 17.38
CA LEU A 263 1.33 -1.25 17.18
C LEU A 263 1.01 -2.73 17.18
N SER A 264 0.00 -3.12 17.93
CA SER A 264 -0.61 -4.44 17.87
C SER A 264 -2.10 -4.29 17.53
N VAL A 265 -2.56 -5.13 16.63
CA VAL A 265 -3.96 -5.16 16.17
C VAL A 265 -4.49 -6.57 16.37
N THR A 266 -5.68 -6.71 16.98
CA THR A 266 -6.35 -8.02 16.97
C THR A 266 -6.90 -8.31 15.56
N PRO A 267 -6.76 -9.52 15.02
CA PRO A 267 -7.27 -9.85 13.70
C PRO A 267 -8.81 -9.83 13.65
N ASP A 268 -9.44 -10.14 14.76
CA ASP A 268 -10.90 -10.15 14.90
C ASP A 268 -11.32 -9.77 16.34
N VAL A 269 -12.60 -9.42 16.47
CA VAL A 269 -13.31 -9.25 17.74
C VAL A 269 -14.59 -10.07 17.62
N GLU A 270 -14.79 -11.04 18.54
CA GLU A 270 -15.92 -11.96 18.49
C GLU A 270 -16.07 -12.68 17.14
N ASP A 271 -14.94 -13.16 16.58
CA ASP A 271 -14.85 -13.82 15.26
C ASP A 271 -15.23 -12.93 14.06
N ILE A 272 -15.30 -11.63 14.25
CA ILE A 272 -15.61 -10.66 13.19
C ILE A 272 -14.38 -9.82 12.85
N PHE A 273 -14.01 -9.79 11.57
CA PHE A 273 -12.94 -8.91 11.07
C PHE A 273 -13.44 -7.46 10.95
N LEU A 274 -12.61 -6.49 11.32
CA LEU A 274 -12.94 -5.07 11.31
C LEU A 274 -13.62 -4.60 10.01
N TYR A 275 -13.09 -5.02 8.85
CA TYR A 275 -13.65 -4.61 7.56
C TYR A 275 -15.12 -5.03 7.38
N LYS A 276 -15.53 -6.19 7.94
CA LYS A 276 -16.91 -6.67 7.84
C LYS A 276 -17.87 -5.75 8.60
N ASP A 277 -17.45 -5.26 9.75
CA ASP A 277 -18.27 -4.34 10.53
C ASP A 277 -18.27 -2.93 9.93
N LEU A 278 -17.14 -2.44 9.48
CA LEU A 278 -17.06 -1.13 8.81
C LEU A 278 -17.93 -1.07 7.55
N MET A 279 -17.99 -2.16 6.77
CA MET A 279 -18.81 -2.23 5.55
C MET A 279 -20.31 -2.28 5.81
N LYS A 280 -20.77 -2.54 7.04
CA LYS A 280 -22.19 -2.47 7.42
C LYS A 280 -22.64 -1.05 7.75
N LEU A 281 -21.68 -0.14 8.00
CA LEU A 281 -21.99 1.23 8.40
C LEU A 281 -22.52 2.06 7.24
N THR A 282 -23.42 2.96 7.56
CA THR A 282 -23.87 4.01 6.65
C THR A 282 -22.91 5.21 6.66
N PRO A 283 -22.90 6.06 5.63
CA PRO A 283 -22.00 7.22 5.55
C PRO A 283 -22.08 8.22 6.71
N LYS A 284 -23.15 8.14 7.53
CA LYS A 284 -23.37 9.06 8.66
C LYS A 284 -22.86 8.53 10.00
N GLN A 285 -22.45 7.27 10.05
CA GLN A 285 -22.04 6.59 11.29
C GLN A 285 -20.54 6.76 11.63
N ASN A 286 -20.06 8.00 11.59
CA ASN A 286 -18.65 8.31 11.84
C ASN A 286 -18.21 7.98 13.27
N LYS A 287 -19.09 8.18 14.28
CA LYS A 287 -18.75 7.87 15.66
C LYS A 287 -18.59 6.37 15.86
N GLU A 288 -19.50 5.58 15.34
CA GLU A 288 -19.46 4.12 15.37
C GLU A 288 -18.22 3.58 14.66
N ALA A 289 -17.84 4.17 13.51
CA ALA A 289 -16.64 3.80 12.79
C ALA A 289 -15.37 4.01 13.64
N LYS A 290 -15.26 5.16 14.31
CA LYS A 290 -14.16 5.47 15.23
C LYS A 290 -14.08 4.48 16.40
N GLU A 291 -15.22 4.17 17.02
CA GLU A 291 -15.31 3.22 18.13
C GLU A 291 -14.96 1.79 17.68
N LEU A 292 -15.41 1.39 16.48
CA LEU A 292 -15.04 0.09 15.90
C LEU A 292 -13.53 -0.04 15.71
N VAL A 293 -12.88 0.91 15.05
CA VAL A 293 -11.43 0.87 14.83
C VAL A 293 -10.68 0.70 16.15
N LYS A 294 -11.07 1.47 17.19
CA LYS A 294 -10.41 1.41 18.50
C LYS A 294 -10.51 0.07 19.20
N LYS A 295 -11.58 -0.71 18.97
CA LYS A 295 -11.73 -2.06 19.55
C LYS A 295 -10.69 -3.05 19.04
N TYR A 296 -10.15 -2.81 17.84
CA TYR A 296 -9.16 -3.70 17.22
C TYR A 296 -7.71 -3.32 17.54
N ILE A 297 -7.48 -2.16 18.15
CA ILE A 297 -6.15 -1.73 18.59
C ILE A 297 -5.89 -2.34 19.97
N VAL A 298 -4.83 -3.14 20.07
CA VAL A 298 -4.37 -3.77 21.31
C VAL A 298 -3.08 -3.08 21.74
N ASN A 299 -3.11 -2.34 22.85
CA ASN A 299 -1.95 -1.63 23.42
C ASN A 299 -1.26 -2.46 24.51
#